data_54d6abd1e22cc544b988081ffd376407
#
_entry.id   54d6abd1e22cc544b988081ffd376407
#
_cell.length_a   1.000
_cell.length_b   1.000
_cell.length_c   1.000
_cell.angle_alpha   90.00
_cell.angle_beta   90.00
_cell.angle_gamma   90.00
#
_symmetry.space_group_name_H-M   'P 1'
#
loop_
_entity.id
_entity.type
_entity.pdbx_description
1 polymer ?
#
loop_
_entity_poly.entity_id
_entity_poly.type
_entity_poly.pdbx_seq_one_letter_code
_entity_poly.pdbx_strand_id
1 'polypeptide(L)'
;HFEKAGIDASAIQTMDDFTEALRTLKAYYSDVENYYPLQGRETVIRFQDLFGCSATISAEESNGFYYNGVVEDRYDIHSENAYTMIETMKTWYDEGLINPEWVAGAFTEGDWEAAMWEGRGSISLDFYTRPAAFNIEGTKYDPDFNMQVLPWLKDADGNQMKAQTGAKNNQNRATVINAQASEETAITIIQFIDYFFSEEGQTLANWGVEGVSYEEVDGEKRFLVDYDTELAKPDGEMEWTFLSDRYTV
;
A
#
# COMPACT_ATOMS: atom_id res chain seq x y z
N HIS A 1 -6.37 -16.55 -7.45
CA HIS A 1 -7.57 -16.82 -6.64
C HIS A 1 -8.82 -16.25 -7.30
N PHE A 2 -8.81 -14.99 -7.72
CA PHE A 2 -9.96 -14.31 -8.31
C PHE A 2 -10.48 -15.03 -9.55
N GLU A 3 -9.61 -15.29 -10.51
CA GLU A 3 -9.98 -15.99 -11.74
C GLU A 3 -10.56 -17.39 -11.46
N LYS A 4 -9.92 -18.15 -10.56
CA LYS A 4 -10.41 -19.49 -10.15
C LYS A 4 -11.79 -19.42 -9.50
N ALA A 5 -12.07 -18.38 -8.73
CA ALA A 5 -13.38 -18.13 -8.10
C ALA A 5 -14.40 -17.45 -9.03
N GLY A 6 -14.01 -17.13 -10.27
CA GLY A 6 -14.88 -16.47 -11.24
C GLY A 6 -15.15 -15.00 -10.95
N ILE A 7 -14.25 -14.33 -10.22
CA ILE A 7 -14.38 -12.91 -9.86
C ILE A 7 -13.62 -12.06 -10.87
N ASP A 8 -14.31 -11.09 -11.45
CA ASP A 8 -13.69 -10.00 -12.21
C ASP A 8 -13.22 -8.91 -11.24
N ALA A 9 -11.93 -8.80 -11.04
CA ALA A 9 -11.33 -7.81 -10.15
C ALA A 9 -11.67 -6.36 -10.56
N SER A 10 -11.86 -6.09 -11.86
CA SER A 10 -12.20 -4.76 -12.37
C SER A 10 -13.64 -4.34 -12.05
N ALA A 11 -14.50 -5.29 -11.74
CA ALA A 11 -15.89 -5.04 -11.35
C ALA A 11 -16.03 -4.62 -9.87
N ILE A 12 -14.99 -4.80 -9.06
CA ILE A 12 -14.99 -4.39 -7.65
C ILE A 12 -14.80 -2.87 -7.60
N GLN A 13 -15.89 -2.14 -7.42
CA GLN A 13 -15.92 -0.68 -7.44
C GLN A 13 -16.34 -0.07 -6.10
N THR A 14 -17.15 -0.79 -5.33
CA THR A 14 -17.74 -0.31 -4.07
C THR A 14 -17.35 -1.21 -2.90
N MET A 15 -17.63 -0.75 -1.68
CA MET A 15 -17.44 -1.56 -0.47
C MET A 15 -18.35 -2.81 -0.46
N ASP A 16 -19.53 -2.72 -1.06
CA ASP A 16 -20.45 -3.86 -1.19
C ASP A 16 -19.88 -4.90 -2.17
N ASP A 17 -19.36 -4.47 -3.32
CA ASP A 17 -18.69 -5.37 -4.28
C ASP A 17 -17.48 -6.04 -3.64
N PHE A 18 -16.70 -5.28 -2.86
CA PHE A 18 -15.55 -5.80 -2.15
C PHE A 18 -15.95 -6.86 -1.11
N THR A 19 -16.99 -6.59 -0.33
CA THR A 19 -17.52 -7.53 0.66
C THR A 19 -18.05 -8.81 0.00
N GLU A 20 -18.74 -8.69 -1.14
CA GLU A 20 -19.24 -9.85 -1.88
C GLU A 20 -18.11 -10.67 -2.51
N ALA A 21 -17.05 -10.00 -2.98
CA ALA A 21 -15.85 -10.70 -3.43
C ALA A 21 -15.18 -11.50 -2.29
N LEU A 22 -15.10 -10.94 -1.08
CA LEU A 22 -14.61 -11.67 0.09
C LEU A 22 -15.45 -12.91 0.38
N ARG A 23 -16.78 -12.80 0.34
CA ARG A 23 -17.71 -13.93 0.57
C ARG A 23 -17.54 -15.02 -0.49
N THR A 24 -17.43 -14.60 -1.75
CA THR A 24 -17.23 -15.53 -2.88
C THR A 24 -15.91 -16.28 -2.73
N LEU A 25 -14.82 -15.59 -2.39
CA LEU A 25 -13.53 -16.20 -2.12
C LEU A 25 -13.60 -17.17 -0.94
N LYS A 26 -14.24 -16.78 0.17
CA LYS A 26 -14.42 -17.63 1.36
C LYS A 26 -15.18 -18.90 1.04
N ALA A 27 -16.25 -18.80 0.24
CA ALA A 27 -17.04 -19.95 -0.17
C ALA A 27 -16.26 -20.88 -1.10
N TYR A 28 -15.53 -20.31 -2.06
CA TYR A 28 -14.75 -21.09 -3.05
C TYR A 28 -13.60 -21.86 -2.41
N TYR A 29 -12.88 -21.25 -1.46
CA TYR A 29 -11.74 -21.85 -0.75
C TYR A 29 -12.13 -22.41 0.63
N SER A 30 -13.37 -22.84 0.79
CA SER A 30 -13.89 -23.37 2.06
C SER A 30 -13.22 -24.65 2.57
N ASP A 31 -12.55 -25.39 1.69
CA ASP A 31 -11.77 -26.59 1.98
C ASP A 31 -10.30 -26.31 2.33
N VAL A 32 -9.85 -25.08 2.16
CA VAL A 32 -8.49 -24.68 2.53
C VAL A 32 -8.45 -24.33 4.02
N GLU A 33 -7.64 -25.07 4.77
CA GLU A 33 -7.51 -24.88 6.21
C GLU A 33 -6.95 -23.48 6.52
N ASN A 34 -7.55 -22.80 7.49
CA ASN A 34 -7.18 -21.44 7.92
C ASN A 34 -7.18 -20.39 6.80
N TYR A 35 -8.05 -20.58 5.81
CA TYR A 35 -8.23 -19.60 4.76
C TYR A 35 -9.11 -18.43 5.22
N TYR A 36 -8.54 -17.24 5.11
CA TYR A 36 -9.23 -15.96 5.33
C TYR A 36 -8.98 -15.07 4.11
N PRO A 37 -10.01 -14.73 3.32
CA PRO A 37 -9.82 -14.00 2.07
C PRO A 37 -9.10 -12.67 2.24
N LEU A 38 -9.27 -12.00 3.38
CA LEU A 38 -8.64 -10.72 3.70
C LEU A 38 -7.67 -10.87 4.86
N GLN A 39 -6.42 -10.50 4.62
CA GLN A 39 -5.33 -10.57 5.59
C GLN A 39 -4.44 -9.32 5.51
N GLY A 40 -3.67 -9.03 6.54
CA GLY A 40 -2.76 -7.91 6.56
C GLY A 40 -1.71 -8.03 7.67
N ARG A 41 -0.62 -7.30 7.53
CA ARG A 41 0.55 -7.35 8.43
C ARG A 41 0.46 -6.47 9.65
N GLU A 42 -0.36 -5.46 9.61
CA GLU A 42 -0.48 -4.49 10.69
C GLU A 42 -1.85 -4.55 11.35
N THR A 43 -2.15 -3.57 12.15
CA THR A 43 -3.46 -3.54 12.78
C THR A 43 -4.57 -3.40 11.74
N VAL A 44 -5.64 -4.12 11.96
CA VAL A 44 -6.84 -4.10 11.13
C VAL A 44 -7.40 -2.69 10.94
N ILE A 45 -7.05 -1.77 11.81
CA ILE A 45 -7.49 -0.38 11.79
C ILE A 45 -6.99 0.42 10.57
N ARG A 46 -5.99 -0.10 9.82
CA ARG A 46 -5.58 0.49 8.53
C ARG A 46 -6.72 0.58 7.51
N PHE A 47 -7.76 -0.21 7.67
CA PHE A 47 -8.96 -0.08 6.85
C PHE A 47 -9.69 1.26 7.01
N GLN A 48 -9.36 2.04 8.04
CA GLN A 48 -9.91 3.39 8.20
C GLN A 48 -9.80 4.23 6.92
N ASP A 49 -8.74 4.03 6.16
CA ASP A 49 -8.49 4.74 4.91
C ASP A 49 -9.54 4.42 3.84
N LEU A 50 -10.01 3.18 3.79
CA LEU A 50 -11.07 2.77 2.86
C LEU A 50 -12.43 3.36 3.22
N PHE A 51 -12.62 3.79 4.47
CA PHE A 51 -13.87 4.38 4.95
C PHE A 51 -13.79 5.90 5.05
N GLY A 52 -12.66 6.51 4.70
CA GLY A 52 -12.48 7.94 4.81
C GLY A 52 -12.65 8.46 6.23
N CYS A 53 -12.14 7.71 7.20
CA CYS A 53 -12.19 8.07 8.62
C CYS A 53 -10.83 7.93 9.29
N SER A 54 -10.72 8.44 10.52
CA SER A 54 -9.59 8.20 11.40
C SER A 54 -10.08 7.63 12.71
N ALA A 55 -9.83 6.35 12.93
CA ALA A 55 -10.23 5.63 14.13
C ALA A 55 -9.06 5.37 15.09
N THR A 56 -7.85 5.76 14.73
CA THR A 56 -6.68 5.61 15.58
C THR A 56 -6.41 6.84 16.43
N ILE A 57 -5.98 6.60 17.66
CA ILE A 57 -5.54 7.63 18.61
C ILE A 57 -4.01 7.62 18.79
N SER A 58 -3.27 6.91 17.92
CA SER A 58 -1.81 6.87 18.03
C SER A 58 -1.18 8.18 17.55
N ALA A 59 -0.14 8.62 18.22
CA ALA A 59 0.62 9.82 17.85
C ALA A 59 1.33 9.69 16.49
N GLU A 60 1.59 8.46 16.07
CA GLU A 60 2.27 8.16 14.80
C GLU A 60 1.35 8.32 13.60
N GLU A 61 0.04 8.23 13.81
CA GLU A 61 -0.93 8.35 12.75
C GLU A 61 -1.62 9.72 12.80
N SER A 62 -2.76 9.85 13.41
CA SER A 62 -3.51 11.11 13.34
C SER A 62 -4.06 11.58 14.67
N ASN A 63 -3.77 10.88 15.77
CA ASN A 63 -4.37 11.16 17.08
C ASN A 63 -5.91 11.23 17.07
N GLY A 64 -6.56 10.48 16.19
CA GLY A 64 -8.01 10.49 16.03
C GLY A 64 -8.57 11.63 15.18
N PHE A 65 -7.71 12.45 14.57
CA PHE A 65 -8.14 13.52 13.67
C PHE A 65 -8.11 13.04 12.22
N TYR A 66 -9.20 13.28 11.52
CA TYR A 66 -9.27 13.11 10.08
C TYR A 66 -8.90 14.41 9.36
N TYR A 67 -8.02 14.28 8.40
CA TYR A 67 -7.56 15.38 7.57
C TYR A 67 -7.80 15.05 6.09
N ASN A 68 -8.66 15.80 5.44
CA ASN A 68 -9.05 15.56 4.04
C ASN A 68 -8.34 16.47 3.01
N GLY A 69 -7.31 17.19 3.43
CA GLY A 69 -6.57 18.14 2.58
C GLY A 69 -7.26 19.50 2.40
N VAL A 70 -8.46 19.66 2.92
CA VAL A 70 -9.20 20.93 3.01
C VAL A 70 -9.46 21.12 4.49
N VAL A 71 -9.04 22.21 5.05
CA VAL A 71 -8.97 22.60 6.46
C VAL A 71 -10.23 22.22 7.30
N GLU A 72 -10.50 20.95 7.47
CA GLU A 72 -11.44 20.47 8.47
C GLU A 72 -10.73 19.42 9.34
N ASP A 73 -10.00 19.92 10.33
CA ASP A 73 -9.54 19.10 11.44
C ASP A 73 -10.75 18.64 12.24
N ARG A 74 -11.21 17.43 11.99
CA ARG A 74 -12.28 16.86 12.79
C ARG A 74 -11.75 15.69 13.59
N TYR A 75 -12.14 15.64 14.86
CA TYR A 75 -11.93 14.47 15.68
C TYR A 75 -12.92 13.39 15.24
N ASP A 76 -12.39 12.36 14.59
CA ASP A 76 -13.18 11.50 13.72
C ASP A 76 -13.60 10.16 14.33
N ILE A 77 -13.06 9.84 15.51
CA ILE A 77 -13.31 8.55 16.17
C ILE A 77 -14.81 8.28 16.46
N HIS A 78 -15.61 9.33 16.48
CA HIS A 78 -17.07 9.27 16.65
C HIS A 78 -17.84 9.61 15.37
N SER A 79 -17.16 9.66 14.23
CA SER A 79 -17.82 9.93 12.96
C SER A 79 -18.70 8.74 12.51
N GLU A 80 -19.67 9.03 11.67
CA GLU A 80 -20.49 8.00 11.02
C GLU A 80 -19.64 7.03 10.23
N ASN A 81 -18.60 7.52 9.55
CA ASN A 81 -17.65 6.70 8.78
C ASN A 81 -16.87 5.74 9.68
N ALA A 82 -16.41 6.18 10.85
CA ALA A 82 -15.74 5.30 11.81
C ALA A 82 -16.69 4.22 12.36
N TYR A 83 -17.94 4.58 12.61
CA TYR A 83 -18.99 3.62 12.99
C TYR A 83 -19.24 2.58 11.91
N THR A 84 -19.44 3.03 10.68
CA THR A 84 -19.63 2.15 9.52
C THR A 84 -18.46 1.21 9.32
N MET A 85 -17.22 1.71 9.48
CA MET A 85 -16.02 0.87 9.44
C MET A 85 -16.09 -0.25 10.48
N ILE A 86 -16.36 0.09 11.74
CA ILE A 86 -16.38 -0.90 12.83
C ILE A 86 -17.49 -1.93 12.60
N GLU A 87 -18.68 -1.53 12.17
CA GLU A 87 -19.78 -2.45 11.86
C GLU A 87 -19.44 -3.37 10.70
N THR A 88 -18.84 -2.85 9.63
CA THR A 88 -18.40 -3.64 8.49
C THR A 88 -17.32 -4.65 8.91
N MET A 89 -16.31 -4.20 9.66
CA MET A 89 -15.25 -5.08 10.14
C MET A 89 -15.76 -6.15 11.09
N LYS A 90 -16.72 -5.80 11.96
CA LYS A 90 -17.39 -6.80 12.79
C LYS A 90 -18.13 -7.84 11.95
N THR A 91 -18.82 -7.41 10.92
CA THR A 91 -19.50 -8.32 9.98
C THR A 91 -18.47 -9.27 9.31
N TRP A 92 -17.38 -8.73 8.78
CA TRP A 92 -16.32 -9.54 8.19
C TRP A 92 -15.69 -10.53 9.18
N TYR A 93 -15.52 -10.11 10.44
CA TYR A 93 -15.03 -10.98 11.50
C TYR A 93 -16.00 -12.13 11.78
N ASP A 94 -17.28 -11.81 11.99
CA ASP A 94 -18.32 -12.77 12.31
C ASP A 94 -18.54 -13.78 11.16
N GLU A 95 -18.38 -13.35 9.91
CA GLU A 95 -18.46 -14.20 8.72
C GLU A 95 -17.14 -14.96 8.43
N GLY A 96 -16.08 -14.73 9.20
CA GLY A 96 -14.77 -15.35 9.00
C GLY A 96 -14.07 -14.91 7.72
N LEU A 97 -14.30 -13.66 7.28
CA LEU A 97 -13.67 -13.06 6.11
C LEU A 97 -12.31 -12.45 6.43
N ILE A 98 -12.05 -12.10 7.68
CA ILE A 98 -10.77 -11.62 8.20
C ILE A 98 -10.19 -12.58 9.23
N ASN A 99 -8.86 -12.66 9.27
CA ASN A 99 -8.17 -13.57 10.18
C ASN A 99 -8.35 -13.09 11.64
N PRO A 100 -8.90 -13.90 12.55
CA PRO A 100 -9.07 -13.53 13.95
C PRO A 100 -7.74 -13.30 14.68
N GLU A 101 -6.67 -13.99 14.33
CA GLU A 101 -5.33 -13.76 14.90
C GLU A 101 -4.79 -12.38 14.52
N TRP A 102 -5.08 -11.92 13.31
CA TRP A 102 -4.75 -10.56 12.89
C TRP A 102 -5.50 -9.52 13.71
N VAL A 103 -6.81 -9.69 13.93
CA VAL A 103 -7.62 -8.79 14.77
C VAL A 103 -7.12 -8.78 16.22
N ALA A 104 -6.71 -9.93 16.73
CA ALA A 104 -6.15 -10.06 18.07
C ALA A 104 -4.74 -9.47 18.22
N GLY A 105 -4.08 -9.05 17.13
CA GLY A 105 -2.71 -8.56 17.13
C GLY A 105 -1.65 -9.64 17.36
N ALA A 106 -2.05 -10.91 17.22
CA ALA A 106 -1.15 -12.06 17.36
C ALA A 106 -0.49 -12.47 16.03
N PHE A 107 -0.96 -11.91 14.93
CA PHE A 107 -0.53 -12.23 13.56
C PHE A 107 0.62 -11.31 13.16
N THR A 108 1.80 -11.88 13.01
CA THR A 108 3.01 -11.13 12.65
C THR A 108 3.09 -10.84 11.14
N GLU A 109 4.04 -9.98 10.74
CA GLU A 109 4.32 -9.73 9.32
C GLU A 109 4.70 -11.03 8.60
N GLY A 110 5.55 -11.87 9.19
CA GLY A 110 5.94 -13.15 8.60
C GLY A 110 4.78 -14.15 8.48
N ASP A 111 3.86 -14.15 9.44
CA ASP A 111 2.66 -15.01 9.37
C ASP A 111 1.73 -14.57 8.24
N TRP A 112 1.57 -13.26 8.05
CA TRP A 112 0.80 -12.70 6.96
C TRP A 112 1.41 -13.02 5.60
N GLU A 113 2.72 -12.82 5.43
CA GLU A 113 3.44 -13.14 4.20
C GLU A 113 3.30 -14.62 3.85
N ALA A 114 3.56 -15.51 4.80
CA ALA A 114 3.40 -16.94 4.62
C ALA A 114 1.96 -17.30 4.22
N ALA A 115 0.96 -16.73 4.89
CA ALA A 115 -0.44 -16.99 4.56
C ALA A 115 -0.80 -16.59 3.12
N MET A 116 -0.26 -15.47 2.64
CA MET A 116 -0.50 -15.02 1.27
C MET A 116 0.19 -15.93 0.24
N TRP A 117 1.46 -16.30 0.46
CA TRP A 117 2.21 -17.16 -0.45
C TRP A 117 1.69 -18.60 -0.48
N GLU A 118 1.24 -19.11 0.63
CA GLU A 118 0.65 -20.45 0.75
C GLU A 118 -0.81 -20.53 0.26
N GLY A 119 -1.35 -19.43 -0.24
CA GLY A 119 -2.71 -19.38 -0.76
C GLY A 119 -3.81 -19.39 0.29
N ARG A 120 -3.49 -19.07 1.55
CA ARG A 120 -4.44 -18.95 2.68
C ARG A 120 -5.04 -17.55 2.82
N GLY A 121 -4.69 -16.64 1.90
CA GLY A 121 -5.23 -15.30 1.75
C GLY A 121 -5.32 -14.91 0.29
N SER A 122 -6.14 -13.92 -0.04
CA SER A 122 -6.35 -13.46 -1.42
C SER A 122 -6.25 -11.96 -1.59
N ILE A 123 -6.56 -11.20 -0.55
CA ILE A 123 -6.57 -9.73 -0.56
C ILE A 123 -5.79 -9.23 0.65
N SER A 124 -5.04 -8.17 0.44
CA SER A 124 -4.38 -7.43 1.51
C SER A 124 -4.41 -5.94 1.26
N LEU A 125 -4.41 -5.15 2.32
CA LEU A 125 -4.21 -3.71 2.26
C LEU A 125 -2.77 -3.39 2.66
N ASP A 126 -1.97 -2.97 1.69
CA ASP A 126 -0.57 -2.61 1.89
C ASP A 126 -0.13 -1.54 0.88
N PHE A 127 1.15 -1.20 0.86
CA PHE A 127 1.72 -0.31 -0.15
C PHE A 127 1.52 -0.86 -1.56
N TYR A 128 1.25 0.03 -2.51
CA TYR A 128 1.03 -0.34 -3.92
C TYR A 128 2.26 -1.00 -4.59
N THR A 129 3.44 -0.87 -4.00
CA THR A 129 4.67 -1.53 -4.46
C THR A 129 4.80 -2.99 -3.98
N ARG A 130 3.98 -3.40 -3.03
CA ARG A 130 4.05 -4.74 -2.44
C ARG A 130 3.86 -5.89 -3.42
N PRO A 131 3.00 -5.82 -4.45
CA PRO A 131 2.84 -6.90 -5.42
C PRO A 131 4.14 -7.35 -6.07
N ALA A 132 5.08 -6.45 -6.37
CA ALA A 132 6.37 -6.83 -6.96
C ALA A 132 7.13 -7.82 -6.07
N ALA A 133 7.31 -7.49 -4.78
CA ALA A 133 8.00 -8.37 -3.82
C ALA A 133 7.23 -9.69 -3.60
N PHE A 134 5.89 -9.62 -3.53
CA PHE A 134 5.07 -10.81 -3.32
C PHE A 134 5.09 -11.77 -4.50
N ASN A 135 5.13 -11.27 -5.74
CA ASN A 135 5.18 -12.11 -6.94
C ASN A 135 6.49 -12.87 -7.02
N ILE A 136 7.61 -12.25 -6.64
CA ILE A 136 8.92 -12.92 -6.60
C ILE A 136 8.90 -14.11 -5.64
N GLU A 137 8.43 -13.91 -4.43
CA GLU A 137 8.39 -14.99 -3.43
C GLU A 137 7.25 -15.97 -3.71
N GLY A 138 6.07 -15.49 -4.06
CA GLY A 138 4.88 -16.31 -4.28
C GLY A 138 5.03 -17.32 -5.41
N THR A 139 5.75 -16.97 -6.49
CA THR A 139 6.03 -17.90 -7.60
C THR A 139 6.89 -19.10 -7.20
N LYS A 140 7.56 -19.06 -6.06
CA LYS A 140 8.26 -20.23 -5.50
C LYS A 140 7.29 -21.26 -4.91
N TYR A 141 6.08 -20.85 -4.53
CA TYR A 141 5.02 -21.70 -3.98
C TYR A 141 4.01 -22.10 -5.04
N ASP A 142 3.58 -21.17 -5.88
CA ASP A 142 2.69 -21.39 -7.02
C ASP A 142 3.25 -20.64 -8.23
N PRO A 143 3.68 -21.34 -9.32
CA PRO A 143 4.18 -20.67 -10.53
C PRO A 143 3.21 -19.70 -11.18
N ASP A 144 1.91 -19.84 -10.91
CA ASP A 144 0.86 -18.95 -11.40
C ASP A 144 0.52 -17.84 -10.40
N PHE A 145 1.30 -17.68 -9.33
CA PHE A 145 1.09 -16.63 -8.35
C PHE A 145 1.26 -15.25 -9.01
N ASN A 146 0.22 -14.44 -8.95
CA ASN A 146 0.21 -13.11 -9.55
C ASN A 146 -0.67 -12.18 -8.71
N MET A 147 -0.05 -11.45 -7.80
CA MET A 147 -0.71 -10.40 -7.04
C MET A 147 -0.76 -9.12 -7.86
N GLN A 148 -1.90 -8.47 -7.88
CA GLN A 148 -2.14 -7.22 -8.60
C GLN A 148 -2.81 -6.20 -7.68
N VAL A 149 -2.68 -4.93 -8.03
CA VAL A 149 -3.36 -3.85 -7.32
C VAL A 149 -4.83 -3.81 -7.75
N LEU A 150 -5.75 -3.86 -6.81
CA LEU A 150 -7.16 -3.64 -7.07
C LEU A 150 -7.44 -2.15 -7.32
N PRO A 151 -8.41 -1.80 -8.15
CA PRO A 151 -8.89 -0.44 -8.24
C PRO A 151 -9.31 0.10 -6.86
N TRP A 152 -9.05 1.38 -6.63
CA TRP A 152 -9.49 2.02 -5.40
C TRP A 152 -11.02 2.11 -5.36
N LEU A 153 -11.61 1.78 -4.22
CA LEU A 153 -13.07 1.77 -4.07
C LEU A 153 -13.65 3.17 -4.18
N LYS A 154 -14.92 3.24 -4.58
CA LYS A 154 -15.71 4.45 -4.73
C LYS A 154 -16.83 4.49 -3.69
N ASP A 155 -17.18 5.69 -3.26
CA ASP A 155 -18.36 5.95 -2.45
C ASP A 155 -19.66 5.88 -3.29
N ALA A 156 -20.79 6.08 -2.64
CA ALA A 156 -22.11 6.06 -3.29
C ALA A 156 -22.29 7.14 -4.37
N ASP A 157 -21.50 8.22 -4.31
CA ASP A 157 -21.51 9.31 -5.27
C ASP A 157 -20.52 9.08 -6.43
N GLY A 158 -19.80 7.96 -6.42
CA GLY A 158 -18.80 7.58 -7.42
C GLY A 158 -17.43 8.24 -7.24
N ASN A 159 -17.21 8.94 -6.13
CA ASN A 159 -15.90 9.49 -5.81
C ASN A 159 -15.00 8.39 -5.24
N GLN A 160 -13.71 8.48 -5.57
CA GLN A 160 -12.72 7.59 -4.99
C GLN A 160 -12.68 7.78 -3.46
N MET A 161 -12.86 6.69 -2.71
CA MET A 161 -12.69 6.69 -1.27
C MET A 161 -11.20 6.96 -0.99
N LYS A 162 -10.92 8.09 -0.34
CA LYS A 162 -9.54 8.53 -0.16
C LYS A 162 -9.04 8.13 1.21
N ALA A 163 -7.84 7.58 1.20
CA ALA A 163 -6.99 7.62 2.36
C ALA A 163 -6.83 9.06 2.85
N GLN A 164 -6.55 9.19 4.11
CA GLN A 164 -6.19 10.45 4.71
C GLN A 164 -5.09 11.14 3.90
N THR A 165 -5.39 12.27 3.27
CA THR A 165 -4.36 13.13 2.73
C THR A 165 -3.81 13.98 3.85
N GLY A 166 -2.94 13.40 4.67
CA GLY A 166 -2.42 14.12 5.81
C GLY A 166 -1.35 15.12 5.41
N ALA A 167 -1.36 16.29 6.03
CA ALA A 167 -0.16 17.06 6.23
C ALA A 167 0.84 16.30 7.14
N LYS A 168 0.80 14.98 7.10
CA LYS A 168 1.64 14.07 7.91
C LYS A 168 3.10 14.09 7.51
N ASN A 169 3.40 14.73 6.43
CA ASN A 169 4.65 14.64 5.70
C ASN A 169 5.86 14.99 6.52
N ASN A 170 5.69 15.66 7.66
CA ASN A 170 6.84 16.21 8.36
C ASN A 170 7.00 15.73 9.80
N GLN A 171 6.20 14.75 10.23
CA GLN A 171 6.21 14.38 11.65
C GLN A 171 7.34 13.43 12.04
N ASN A 172 7.81 12.58 11.11
CA ASN A 172 8.74 11.51 11.45
C ASN A 172 10.07 11.56 10.69
N ARG A 173 10.23 12.42 9.70
CA ARG A 173 11.46 12.52 8.91
C ARG A 173 11.77 13.97 8.58
N ALA A 174 12.98 14.40 8.84
CA ALA A 174 13.48 15.71 8.46
C ALA A 174 14.93 15.60 8.03
N THR A 175 15.28 16.32 6.97
CA THR A 175 16.69 16.57 6.65
C THR A 175 17.14 17.78 7.44
N VAL A 176 18.19 17.63 8.21
CA VAL A 176 18.75 18.70 9.05
C VAL A 176 20.17 19.03 8.60
N ILE A 177 20.51 20.31 8.64
CA ILE A 177 21.87 20.78 8.40
C ILE A 177 22.52 21.05 9.74
N ASN A 178 23.73 20.51 9.93
CA ASN A 178 24.49 20.72 11.16
C ASN A 178 24.73 22.23 11.38
N ALA A 179 24.42 22.74 12.58
CA ALA A 179 24.61 24.14 12.93
C ALA A 179 26.07 24.64 12.85
N GLN A 180 27.06 23.74 12.77
CA GLN A 180 28.47 24.05 12.57
C GLN A 180 28.87 24.09 11.08
N ALA A 181 27.97 23.76 10.17
CA ALA A 181 28.23 23.89 8.74
C ALA A 181 28.47 25.37 8.39
N SER A 182 29.39 25.63 7.46
CA SER A 182 29.56 26.98 6.93
C SER A 182 28.29 27.40 6.16
N GLU A 183 28.08 28.71 6.04
CA GLU A 183 26.97 29.26 5.24
C GLU A 183 27.02 28.74 3.79
N GLU A 184 28.21 28.71 3.18
CA GLU A 184 28.40 28.16 1.82
C GLU A 184 27.97 26.70 1.73
N THR A 185 28.35 25.87 2.71
CA THR A 185 27.93 24.45 2.78
C THR A 185 26.42 24.34 2.95
N ALA A 186 25.83 25.13 3.82
CA ALA A 186 24.38 25.11 4.05
C ALA A 186 23.61 25.48 2.78
N ILE A 187 24.04 26.54 2.07
CA ILE A 187 23.44 26.95 0.80
C ILE A 187 23.57 25.83 -0.25
N THR A 188 24.73 25.21 -0.36
CA THR A 188 24.95 24.09 -1.31
C THR A 188 24.01 22.91 -1.03
N ILE A 189 23.84 22.56 0.24
CA ILE A 189 22.92 21.46 0.64
C ILE A 189 21.48 21.83 0.29
N ILE A 190 21.05 23.06 0.57
CA ILE A 190 19.69 23.52 0.24
C ILE A 190 19.46 23.49 -1.27
N GLN A 191 20.42 23.99 -2.07
CA GLN A 191 20.34 23.95 -3.54
C GLN A 191 20.29 22.53 -4.09
N PHE A 192 21.05 21.61 -3.48
CA PHE A 192 20.99 20.19 -3.84
C PHE A 192 19.63 19.57 -3.57
N ILE A 193 19.05 19.87 -2.41
CA ILE A 193 17.69 19.37 -2.07
C ILE A 193 16.64 20.02 -2.97
N ASP A 194 16.73 21.32 -3.20
CA ASP A 194 15.80 22.08 -4.03
C ASP A 194 15.79 21.59 -5.49
N TYR A 195 16.94 21.13 -5.99
CA TYR A 195 17.03 20.53 -7.32
C TYR A 195 16.04 19.37 -7.52
N PHE A 196 15.82 18.54 -6.50
CA PHE A 196 14.88 17.43 -6.60
C PHE A 196 13.39 17.84 -6.62
N PHE A 197 13.09 19.12 -6.40
CA PHE A 197 11.74 19.67 -6.63
C PHE A 197 11.56 20.23 -8.05
N SER A 198 12.63 20.29 -8.85
CA SER A 198 12.54 20.62 -10.27
C SER A 198 12.04 19.44 -11.11
N GLU A 199 11.52 19.71 -12.32
CA GLU A 199 11.10 18.66 -13.25
C GLU A 199 12.26 17.72 -13.62
N GLU A 200 13.45 18.26 -13.83
CA GLU A 200 14.65 17.51 -14.11
C GLU A 200 15.05 16.61 -12.93
N GLY A 201 15.08 17.15 -11.72
CA GLY A 201 15.37 16.42 -10.50
C GLY A 201 14.36 15.34 -10.19
N GLN A 202 13.08 15.59 -10.41
CA GLN A 202 12.02 14.60 -10.29
C GLN A 202 12.19 13.48 -11.32
N THR A 203 12.52 13.83 -12.56
CA THR A 203 12.79 12.83 -13.60
C THR A 203 14.00 11.97 -13.24
N LEU A 204 15.09 12.61 -12.81
CA LEU A 204 16.28 11.89 -12.39
C LEU A 204 16.02 10.94 -11.20
N ALA A 205 15.26 11.40 -10.21
CA ALA A 205 14.96 10.61 -9.00
C ALA A 205 14.02 9.43 -9.27
N ASN A 206 13.05 9.58 -10.18
CA ASN A 206 12.03 8.56 -10.41
C ASN A 206 12.31 7.67 -11.63
N TRP A 207 13.03 8.16 -12.63
CA TRP A 207 13.26 7.46 -13.89
C TRP A 207 14.74 7.17 -14.14
N GLY A 208 15.63 7.93 -13.51
CA GLY A 208 17.06 7.86 -13.74
C GLY A 208 17.49 8.64 -14.98
N VAL A 209 18.37 8.05 -15.78
CA VAL A 209 18.99 8.69 -16.96
C VAL A 209 18.42 8.10 -18.23
N GLU A 210 17.94 8.97 -19.14
CA GLU A 210 17.40 8.56 -20.43
C GLU A 210 18.46 7.83 -21.26
N GLY A 211 18.06 6.73 -21.91
CA GLY A 211 18.94 5.84 -22.67
C GLY A 211 19.78 4.90 -21.79
N VAL A 212 19.70 5.01 -20.46
CA VAL A 212 20.37 4.12 -19.49
C VAL A 212 19.34 3.33 -18.68
N SER A 213 18.46 4.02 -17.96
CA SER A 213 17.44 3.40 -17.12
C SER A 213 16.05 3.46 -17.75
N TYR A 214 15.76 4.45 -18.54
CA TYR A 214 14.47 4.57 -19.23
C TYR A 214 14.63 5.13 -20.66
N GLU A 215 13.60 4.99 -21.45
CA GLU A 215 13.40 5.65 -22.74
C GLU A 215 12.04 6.35 -22.79
N GLU A 216 11.90 7.33 -23.67
CA GLU A 216 10.63 7.96 -23.95
C GLU A 216 10.13 7.55 -25.32
N VAL A 217 8.97 6.89 -25.39
CA VAL A 217 8.34 6.42 -26.62
C VAL A 217 6.93 7.00 -26.70
N ASP A 218 6.66 7.76 -27.75
CA ASP A 218 5.35 8.41 -27.98
C ASP A 218 4.89 9.31 -26.83
N GLY A 219 5.83 9.93 -26.11
CA GLY A 219 5.57 10.79 -24.97
C GLY A 219 5.33 10.05 -23.64
N GLU A 220 5.53 8.74 -23.61
CA GLU A 220 5.47 7.91 -22.41
C GLU A 220 6.85 7.39 -22.04
N LYS A 221 7.22 7.53 -20.75
CA LYS A 221 8.46 6.97 -20.22
C LYS A 221 8.27 5.47 -19.93
N ARG A 222 9.28 4.69 -20.30
CA ARG A 222 9.34 3.23 -20.06
C ARG A 222 10.71 2.85 -19.56
N PHE A 223 10.79 2.02 -18.53
CA PHE A 223 12.06 1.48 -18.07
C PHE A 223 12.66 0.55 -19.13
N LEU A 224 13.96 0.65 -19.31
CA LEU A 224 14.73 -0.20 -20.22
C LEU A 224 15.07 -1.57 -19.61
N VAL A 225 14.91 -1.71 -18.32
CA VAL A 225 15.23 -2.92 -17.55
C VAL A 225 13.93 -3.55 -17.08
N ASP A 226 13.88 -4.88 -17.16
CA ASP A 226 12.80 -5.63 -16.57
C ASP A 226 12.88 -5.55 -15.03
N TYR A 227 11.95 -4.78 -14.46
CA TYR A 227 11.91 -4.44 -13.04
C TYR A 227 11.81 -5.70 -12.15
N ASP A 228 10.99 -6.65 -12.54
CA ASP A 228 10.81 -7.88 -11.78
C ASP A 228 12.09 -8.74 -11.78
N THR A 229 12.78 -8.80 -12.91
CA THR A 229 14.06 -9.50 -13.02
C THR A 229 15.14 -8.83 -12.16
N GLU A 230 15.20 -7.50 -12.14
CA GLU A 230 16.18 -6.79 -11.32
C GLU A 230 15.90 -6.95 -9.81
N LEU A 231 14.65 -6.86 -9.39
CA LEU A 231 14.27 -7.08 -7.99
C LEU A 231 14.54 -8.51 -7.49
N ALA A 232 14.56 -9.48 -8.39
CA ALA A 232 14.91 -10.87 -8.06
C ALA A 232 16.40 -11.10 -7.81
N LYS A 233 17.27 -10.16 -8.20
CA LYS A 233 18.71 -10.28 -7.98
C LYS A 233 19.08 -10.07 -6.50
N PRO A 234 20.15 -10.71 -6.02
CA PRO A 234 20.74 -10.39 -4.73
C PRO A 234 21.10 -8.90 -4.63
N ASP A 235 21.02 -8.32 -3.44
CA ASP A 235 21.23 -6.88 -3.21
C ASP A 235 22.53 -6.30 -3.80
N GLY A 236 23.59 -7.08 -3.89
CA GLY A 236 24.86 -6.65 -4.47
C GLY A 236 24.95 -6.74 -5.99
N GLU A 237 23.95 -7.31 -6.65
CA GLU A 237 23.92 -7.54 -8.09
C GLU A 237 22.85 -6.70 -8.80
N MET A 238 22.00 -6.00 -8.04
CA MET A 238 21.02 -5.08 -8.60
C MET A 238 21.69 -3.83 -9.17
N GLU A 239 21.13 -3.32 -10.26
CA GLU A 239 21.44 -1.96 -10.70
C GLU A 239 21.09 -0.98 -9.58
N TRP A 240 21.96 -0.03 -9.30
CA TRP A 240 21.80 0.88 -8.16
C TRP A 240 20.51 1.73 -8.23
N THR A 241 19.99 1.99 -9.43
CA THR A 241 18.71 2.66 -9.66
C THR A 241 17.53 1.93 -9.03
N PHE A 242 17.61 0.60 -8.93
CA PHE A 242 16.58 -0.23 -8.27
C PHE A 242 16.80 -0.34 -6.77
N LEU A 243 18.03 -0.14 -6.30
CA LEU A 243 18.30 -0.07 -4.86
C LEU A 243 17.64 1.15 -4.21
N SER A 244 17.53 2.27 -4.94
CA SER A 244 16.86 3.46 -4.42
C SER A 244 15.36 3.22 -4.20
N ASP A 245 14.68 2.52 -5.09
CA ASP A 245 13.26 2.21 -4.98
C ASP A 245 12.94 1.25 -3.84
N ARG A 246 13.88 0.38 -3.47
CA ARG A 246 13.72 -0.54 -2.34
C ARG A 246 13.76 0.16 -0.99
N TYR A 247 14.39 1.33 -0.91
CA TYR A 247 14.67 2.03 0.35
C TYR A 247 14.11 3.45 0.43
N THR A 248 13.50 3.98 -0.62
CA THR A 248 13.06 5.39 -0.69
C THR A 248 11.55 5.61 -0.81
N VAL A 249 10.76 4.68 -0.35
CA VAL A 249 9.30 4.92 -0.24
C VAL A 249 8.96 5.45 1.14
#